data_0f95fc9ea5834da70fd3295149027125
#
_entry.id   0f95fc9ea5834da70fd3295149027125
#
_cell.length_a   1.000
_cell.length_b   1.000
_cell.length_c   1.000
_cell.angle_alpha   90.00
_cell.angle_beta   90.00
_cell.angle_gamma   90.00
#
_symmetry.space_group_name_H-M   'P 1'
#
loop_
_entity.id
_entity.type
_entity.pdbx_description
1 polymer ?
#
loop_
_entity_poly.entity_id
_entity_poly.type
_entity_poly.pdbx_seq_one_letter_code
_entity_poly.pdbx_strand_id
1 'polypeptide(L)'
;TTAGIAGTGVLLSVASRSAMGGWGQCTGSELASGNLSRTGDQNPCGCSPGFWWNNNGEAIWTDPKSISLAPYPPSSKFNTVFGKDFFLPTANVTLAMIGPGQQNPIAPALNSCNNNLMNVVAMHAVAALLNAAYYGNRYPVIGMQTPGGVISAFQTAFNGGCSALETFKNTVDIYGKTADLWCSGSPENG
;
A
#
# COMPACT_ATOMS: atom_id res chain seq x y z
N THR A 1 23.11 54.80 33.19
CA THR A 1 22.07 54.31 32.30
C THR A 1 22.56 53.05 31.57
N THR A 2 22.25 51.88 32.12
CA THR A 2 22.63 50.58 31.59
C THR A 2 21.41 50.04 30.87
N ALA A 3 21.49 49.97 29.54
CA ALA A 3 20.48 49.40 28.74
C ALA A 3 20.62 47.85 28.79
N GLY A 4 19.68 47.19 29.41
CA GLY A 4 19.57 45.74 29.42
C GLY A 4 19.09 45.24 28.05
N ILE A 5 19.90 44.44 27.38
CA ILE A 5 19.50 43.69 26.19
C ILE A 5 18.66 42.52 26.69
N ALA A 6 17.36 42.63 26.55
CA ALA A 6 16.46 41.48 26.69
C ALA A 6 16.73 40.53 25.51
N GLY A 7 17.52 39.51 25.77
CA GLY A 7 17.67 38.38 24.84
C GLY A 7 16.34 37.67 24.72
N THR A 8 15.65 37.88 23.60
CA THR A 8 14.57 36.98 23.16
C THR A 8 15.17 35.64 22.88
N GLY A 9 15.19 34.78 23.90
CA GLY A 9 15.46 33.38 23.75
C GLY A 9 14.40 32.83 22.78
N VAL A 10 14.76 32.62 21.54
CA VAL A 10 14.02 31.77 20.64
C VAL A 10 14.09 30.39 21.27
N LEU A 11 13.06 30.05 22.03
CA LEU A 11 12.78 28.66 22.34
C LEU A 11 12.46 27.97 20.99
N LEU A 12 13.52 27.54 20.34
CA LEU A 12 13.38 26.43 19.42
C LEU A 12 12.86 25.30 20.29
N SER A 13 11.55 25.23 20.42
CA SER A 13 10.89 23.99 20.76
C SER A 13 11.25 23.04 19.63
N VAL A 14 12.36 22.34 19.83
CA VAL A 14 12.58 21.09 19.11
C VAL A 14 11.34 20.29 19.46
N ALA A 15 10.36 20.30 18.56
CA ALA A 15 9.25 19.41 18.67
C ALA A 15 9.88 18.05 18.86
N SER A 16 9.86 17.56 20.08
CA SER A 16 10.37 16.25 20.40
C SER A 16 9.70 15.30 19.42
N ARG A 17 10.42 14.31 18.94
CA ARG A 17 9.85 13.30 18.03
C ARG A 17 8.63 12.60 18.61
N SER A 18 8.41 12.70 19.90
CA SER A 18 7.18 12.33 20.58
C SER A 18 6.04 13.36 20.42
N ALA A 19 6.32 14.61 20.02
CA ALA A 19 5.28 15.55 19.59
C ALA A 19 4.98 15.40 18.09
N MET A 20 5.84 14.76 17.31
CA MET A 20 5.42 14.02 16.13
C MET A 20 4.73 12.77 16.65
N GLY A 21 3.58 12.98 17.29
CA GLY A 21 2.73 11.99 17.90
C GLY A 21 2.65 10.81 16.99
N GLY A 22 2.99 9.66 17.51
CA GLY A 22 3.28 8.48 16.73
C GLY A 22 2.41 8.45 15.50
N TRP A 23 3.01 8.28 14.38
CA TRP A 23 2.40 8.22 13.06
C TRP A 23 1.06 7.54 13.23
N GLY A 24 -0.04 8.32 13.19
CA GLY A 24 -1.33 7.93 13.75
C GLY A 24 -1.69 6.56 13.19
N GLN A 25 -1.93 5.66 14.10
CA GLN A 25 -2.27 4.29 13.75
C GLN A 25 -3.39 4.35 12.71
N CYS A 26 -3.20 3.71 11.57
CA CYS A 26 -4.23 3.56 10.56
C CYS A 26 -5.27 2.59 11.09
N THR A 27 -6.03 3.00 12.11
CA THR A 27 -7.05 2.14 12.72
C THR A 27 -8.29 2.08 11.84
N GLY A 28 -8.85 0.88 11.68
CA GLY A 28 -10.11 0.69 10.96
C GLY A 28 -11.25 1.54 11.54
N SER A 29 -11.20 1.84 12.85
CA SER A 29 -12.18 2.71 13.52
C SER A 29 -12.08 4.18 13.11
N GLU A 30 -10.90 4.70 12.78
CA GLU A 30 -10.77 6.07 12.25
C GLU A 30 -11.37 6.18 10.84
N LEU A 31 -11.24 5.12 10.03
CA LEU A 31 -11.86 5.06 8.72
C LEU A 31 -13.38 4.87 8.79
N ALA A 32 -13.87 4.06 9.74
CA ALA A 32 -15.29 3.78 9.91
C ALA A 32 -16.08 4.94 10.54
N SER A 33 -15.44 5.75 11.40
CA SER A 33 -16.14 6.83 12.10
C SER A 33 -16.37 8.07 11.26
N GLY A 34 -15.82 8.16 10.03
CA GLY A 34 -15.99 9.32 9.15
C GLY A 34 -15.58 10.64 9.82
N ASN A 35 -14.77 10.58 10.86
CA ASN A 35 -14.38 11.76 11.64
C ASN A 35 -13.36 12.60 10.86
N LEU A 36 -13.84 13.18 9.75
CA LEU A 36 -13.12 14.12 8.90
C LEU A 36 -12.82 15.46 9.60
N SER A 37 -13.12 15.56 10.89
CA SER A 37 -12.92 16.81 11.67
C SER A 37 -11.45 17.10 11.99
N ARG A 38 -10.53 16.17 11.73
CA ARG A 38 -9.09 16.45 11.78
C ARG A 38 -8.59 16.88 10.39
N THR A 39 -8.96 18.09 10.00
CA THR A 39 -8.30 18.81 8.91
C THR A 39 -6.86 19.13 9.36
N GLY A 40 -5.92 18.26 9.07
CA GLY A 40 -4.51 18.53 9.34
C GLY A 40 -3.59 17.32 9.35
N ASP A 41 -3.98 16.22 9.94
CA ASP A 41 -3.13 15.03 10.07
C ASP A 41 -3.49 13.96 9.04
N GLN A 42 -3.07 14.16 7.80
CA GLN A 42 -3.08 13.10 6.82
C GLN A 42 -1.87 12.19 7.07
N ASN A 43 -1.94 11.41 8.14
CA ASN A 43 -0.93 10.40 8.37
C ASN A 43 -0.95 9.39 7.21
N PRO A 44 0.18 9.12 6.58
CA PRO A 44 0.25 8.16 5.50
C PRO A 44 -0.11 6.77 6.01
N CYS A 45 -0.91 6.05 5.25
CA CYS A 45 -1.41 4.73 5.58
C CYS A 45 -1.15 3.72 4.48
N GLY A 46 -0.83 2.51 4.87
CA GLY A 46 -0.68 1.40 3.94
C GLY A 46 -0.26 0.13 4.64
N CYS A 47 -0.68 -1.01 4.11
CA CYS A 47 -0.40 -2.33 4.66
C CYS A 47 0.66 -3.07 3.84
N SER A 48 1.51 -3.86 4.51
CA SER A 48 2.47 -4.71 3.83
C SER A 48 1.77 -5.79 2.98
N PRO A 49 2.42 -6.34 1.96
CA PRO A 49 1.87 -7.48 1.27
C PRO A 49 1.47 -8.60 2.23
N GLY A 50 2.32 -8.96 3.20
CA GLY A 50 2.02 -10.00 4.18
C GLY A 50 0.76 -9.76 5.00
N PHE A 51 0.38 -8.51 5.24
CA PHE A 51 -0.86 -8.18 5.93
C PHE A 51 -2.09 -8.64 5.14
N TRP A 52 -2.17 -8.34 3.85
CA TRP A 52 -3.36 -8.64 3.04
C TRP A 52 -3.66 -10.12 2.89
N TRP A 53 -2.66 -10.98 3.09
CA TRP A 53 -2.80 -12.45 3.04
C TRP A 53 -2.75 -13.11 4.42
N ASN A 54 -2.74 -12.34 5.51
CA ASN A 54 -2.96 -12.91 6.85
C ASN A 54 -4.44 -12.81 7.23
N ASN A 55 -4.83 -13.45 8.33
CA ASN A 55 -6.21 -13.51 8.79
C ASN A 55 -6.87 -12.13 8.93
N ASN A 56 -6.10 -11.12 9.35
CA ASN A 56 -6.63 -9.77 9.58
C ASN A 56 -6.90 -9.04 8.27
N GLY A 57 -5.96 -9.08 7.34
CA GLY A 57 -6.09 -8.44 6.03
C GLY A 57 -7.14 -9.13 5.17
N GLU A 58 -7.17 -10.46 5.19
CA GLU A 58 -8.18 -11.23 4.47
C GLU A 58 -9.59 -10.92 4.99
N ALA A 59 -9.78 -10.79 6.30
CA ALA A 59 -11.05 -10.40 6.88
C ALA A 59 -11.53 -9.02 6.38
N ILE A 60 -10.61 -8.04 6.29
CA ILE A 60 -10.94 -6.72 5.74
C ILE A 60 -11.24 -6.79 4.25
N TRP A 61 -10.45 -7.54 3.50
CA TRP A 61 -10.58 -7.66 2.06
C TRP A 61 -11.90 -8.32 1.65
N THR A 62 -12.36 -9.29 2.43
CA THR A 62 -13.60 -10.03 2.18
C THR A 62 -14.83 -9.45 2.88
N ASP A 63 -14.67 -8.43 3.74
CA ASP A 63 -15.79 -7.81 4.44
C ASP A 63 -16.70 -7.06 3.46
N PRO A 64 -17.99 -7.43 3.38
CA PRO A 64 -18.97 -6.69 2.57
C PRO A 64 -19.09 -5.20 2.89
N LYS A 65 -18.67 -4.79 4.09
CA LYS A 65 -18.65 -3.39 4.51
C LYS A 65 -17.47 -2.62 3.91
N SER A 66 -16.43 -3.31 3.45
CA SER A 66 -15.28 -2.71 2.75
C SER A 66 -15.64 -2.36 1.30
N ILE A 67 -16.60 -1.44 1.12
CA ILE A 67 -17.17 -1.07 -0.19
C ILE A 67 -16.08 -0.66 -1.20
N SER A 68 -15.02 0.00 -0.74
CA SER A 68 -13.91 0.42 -1.59
C SER A 68 -13.10 -0.75 -2.17
N LEU A 69 -13.12 -1.91 -1.53
CA LEU A 69 -12.46 -3.12 -1.97
C LEU A 69 -13.37 -4.01 -2.85
N ALA A 70 -14.68 -3.77 -2.84
CA ALA A 70 -15.65 -4.56 -3.60
C ALA A 70 -15.34 -4.72 -5.10
N PRO A 71 -14.73 -3.73 -5.80
CA PRO A 71 -14.32 -3.89 -7.20
C PRO A 71 -13.16 -4.89 -7.40
N TYR A 72 -12.45 -5.25 -6.34
CA TYR A 72 -11.25 -6.08 -6.38
C TYR A 72 -11.35 -7.30 -5.44
N PRO A 73 -12.40 -8.13 -5.57
CA PRO A 73 -12.54 -9.28 -4.69
C PRO A 73 -11.38 -10.27 -4.89
N PRO A 74 -11.06 -11.10 -3.90
CA PRO A 74 -9.97 -12.08 -3.96
C PRO A 74 -10.03 -13.01 -5.19
N SER A 75 -11.23 -13.27 -5.71
CA SER A 75 -11.48 -14.10 -6.89
C SER A 75 -11.22 -13.40 -8.24
N SER A 76 -11.00 -12.08 -8.25
CA SER A 76 -10.69 -11.34 -9.49
C SER A 76 -9.40 -11.84 -10.11
N LYS A 77 -9.38 -12.00 -11.43
CA LYS A 77 -8.19 -12.43 -12.17
C LYS A 77 -7.18 -11.28 -12.26
N PHE A 78 -5.93 -11.56 -11.92
CA PHE A 78 -4.86 -10.56 -11.96
C PHE A 78 -4.72 -9.91 -13.33
N ASN A 79 -4.63 -10.70 -14.39
CA ASN A 79 -4.48 -10.18 -15.76
C ASN A 79 -5.65 -9.27 -16.17
N THR A 80 -6.87 -9.56 -15.71
CA THR A 80 -8.04 -8.73 -15.97
C THR A 80 -7.97 -7.40 -15.22
N VAL A 81 -7.61 -7.44 -13.94
CA VAL A 81 -7.53 -6.23 -13.09
C VAL A 81 -6.43 -5.30 -13.58
N PHE A 82 -5.25 -5.84 -13.89
CA PHE A 82 -4.12 -5.03 -14.32
C PHE A 82 -4.06 -4.81 -15.85
N GLY A 83 -4.94 -5.45 -16.63
CA GLY A 83 -5.03 -5.26 -18.07
C GLY A 83 -3.78 -5.67 -18.84
N LYS A 84 -3.04 -6.67 -18.32
CA LYS A 84 -1.79 -7.20 -18.92
C LYS A 84 -1.72 -8.70 -18.75
N ASP A 85 -1.20 -9.40 -19.76
CA ASP A 85 -0.89 -10.81 -19.68
C ASP A 85 0.41 -11.03 -18.90
N PHE A 86 0.33 -10.83 -17.59
CA PHE A 86 1.46 -10.99 -16.68
C PHE A 86 1.68 -12.47 -16.31
N PHE A 87 0.61 -13.18 -16.03
CA PHE A 87 0.59 -14.64 -15.83
C PHE A 87 0.07 -15.33 -17.07
N LEU A 88 0.39 -16.63 -17.21
CA LEU A 88 -0.20 -17.46 -18.26
C LEU A 88 -1.72 -17.34 -18.21
N PRO A 89 -2.40 -16.97 -19.31
CA PRO A 89 -3.87 -16.80 -19.31
C PRO A 89 -4.62 -18.06 -18.90
N THR A 90 -4.06 -19.25 -19.22
CA THR A 90 -4.63 -20.57 -18.87
C THR A 90 -4.55 -20.87 -17.38
N ALA A 91 -3.64 -20.25 -16.64
CA ALA A 91 -3.47 -20.49 -15.21
C ALA A 91 -4.57 -19.84 -14.36
N ASN A 92 -5.34 -18.89 -14.93
CA ASN A 92 -6.43 -18.20 -14.22
C ASN A 92 -6.06 -17.67 -12.85
N VAL A 93 -4.84 -17.10 -12.71
CA VAL A 93 -4.31 -16.59 -11.44
C VAL A 93 -5.20 -15.47 -10.91
N THR A 94 -5.76 -15.67 -9.72
CA THR A 94 -6.59 -14.68 -9.02
C THR A 94 -5.73 -13.83 -8.07
N LEU A 95 -6.28 -12.70 -7.60
CA LEU A 95 -5.59 -11.83 -6.65
C LEU A 95 -5.22 -12.58 -5.36
N ALA A 96 -6.11 -13.46 -4.86
CA ALA A 96 -5.84 -14.27 -3.67
C ALA A 96 -4.69 -15.27 -3.85
N MET A 97 -4.45 -15.74 -5.07
CA MET A 97 -3.39 -16.70 -5.37
C MET A 97 -1.97 -16.10 -5.39
N ILE A 98 -1.85 -14.77 -5.18
CA ILE A 98 -0.58 -14.04 -5.30
C ILE A 98 0.02 -13.73 -3.91
N GLY A 99 -0.22 -14.58 -2.95
CA GLY A 99 0.27 -14.40 -1.58
C GLY A 99 1.77 -14.69 -1.40
N PRO A 100 2.31 -14.41 -0.21
CA PRO A 100 3.71 -14.71 0.12
C PRO A 100 4.05 -16.19 -0.12
N GLY A 101 5.19 -16.43 -0.77
CA GLY A 101 5.66 -17.78 -1.07
C GLY A 101 4.95 -18.48 -2.23
N GLN A 102 3.92 -17.90 -2.81
CA GLN A 102 3.23 -18.46 -3.96
C GLN A 102 4.06 -18.29 -5.23
N GLN A 103 4.05 -19.33 -6.08
CA GLN A 103 4.73 -19.37 -7.36
C GLN A 103 3.70 -19.60 -8.47
N ASN A 104 3.40 -18.55 -9.19
CA ASN A 104 2.43 -18.60 -10.29
C ASN A 104 3.17 -18.59 -11.64
N PRO A 105 2.67 -19.29 -12.67
CA PRO A 105 3.32 -19.36 -13.96
C PRO A 105 3.25 -18.03 -14.70
N ILE A 106 4.42 -17.45 -14.95
CA ILE A 106 4.60 -16.17 -15.64
C ILE A 106 4.35 -16.33 -17.14
N ALA A 107 3.79 -15.31 -17.77
CA ALA A 107 3.54 -15.30 -19.22
C ALA A 107 4.86 -15.29 -20.02
N PRO A 108 4.87 -15.87 -21.24
CA PRO A 108 6.07 -15.94 -22.08
C PRO A 108 6.71 -14.59 -22.37
N ALA A 109 5.94 -13.51 -22.41
CA ALA A 109 6.47 -12.16 -22.59
C ALA A 109 7.47 -11.72 -21.51
N LEU A 110 7.45 -12.38 -20.34
CA LEU A 110 8.33 -12.10 -19.20
C LEU A 110 9.35 -13.24 -18.94
N ASN A 111 9.51 -14.19 -19.86
CA ASN A 111 10.44 -15.33 -19.69
C ASN A 111 11.90 -14.92 -19.49
N SER A 112 12.30 -13.71 -19.93
CA SER A 112 13.62 -13.14 -19.67
C SER A 112 13.78 -12.61 -18.26
N CYS A 113 12.69 -12.47 -17.50
CA CYS A 113 12.69 -11.99 -16.14
C CYS A 113 12.88 -13.14 -15.15
N ASN A 114 13.35 -12.82 -13.95
CA ASN A 114 13.40 -13.79 -12.86
C ASN A 114 11.98 -14.09 -12.36
N ASN A 115 11.53 -15.35 -12.48
CA ASN A 115 10.18 -15.76 -12.09
C ASN A 115 9.85 -15.47 -10.62
N ASN A 116 10.80 -15.69 -9.71
CA ASN A 116 10.59 -15.38 -8.29
C ASN A 116 10.39 -13.88 -8.09
N LEU A 117 11.21 -13.05 -8.73
CA LEU A 117 11.07 -11.61 -8.69
C LEU A 117 9.72 -11.16 -9.25
N MET A 118 9.27 -11.75 -10.36
CA MET A 118 7.98 -11.40 -10.96
C MET A 118 6.81 -11.75 -10.04
N ASN A 119 6.84 -12.90 -9.37
CA ASN A 119 5.81 -13.23 -8.38
C ASN A 119 5.80 -12.23 -7.20
N VAL A 120 6.97 -11.77 -6.76
CA VAL A 120 7.08 -10.72 -5.73
C VAL A 120 6.54 -9.38 -6.27
N VAL A 121 6.83 -9.01 -7.52
CA VAL A 121 6.27 -7.81 -8.17
C VAL A 121 4.75 -7.85 -8.17
N ALA A 122 4.16 -8.97 -8.57
CA ALA A 122 2.71 -9.14 -8.57
C ALA A 122 2.11 -9.01 -7.16
N MET A 123 2.74 -9.62 -6.17
CA MET A 123 2.31 -9.52 -4.77
C MET A 123 2.31 -8.06 -4.28
N HIS A 124 3.35 -7.31 -4.57
CA HIS A 124 3.42 -5.88 -4.23
C HIS A 124 2.41 -5.04 -5.03
N ALA A 125 2.13 -5.40 -6.28
CA ALA A 125 1.12 -4.72 -7.10
C ALA A 125 -0.28 -4.87 -6.51
N VAL A 126 -0.65 -6.09 -6.08
CA VAL A 126 -1.95 -6.33 -5.42
C VAL A 126 -2.03 -5.60 -4.09
N ALA A 127 -0.99 -5.64 -3.26
CA ALA A 127 -0.98 -4.91 -1.99
C ALA A 127 -1.13 -3.40 -2.21
N ALA A 128 -0.44 -2.83 -3.20
CA ALA A 128 -0.56 -1.42 -3.57
C ALA A 128 -1.98 -1.07 -4.05
N LEU A 129 -2.59 -1.94 -4.86
CA LEU A 129 -3.97 -1.79 -5.34
C LEU A 129 -4.96 -1.75 -4.17
N LEU A 130 -4.84 -2.70 -3.23
CA LEU A 130 -5.70 -2.76 -2.06
C LEU A 130 -5.48 -1.57 -1.12
N ASN A 131 -4.23 -1.16 -0.93
CA ASN A 131 -3.90 0.04 -0.15
C ASN A 131 -4.51 1.30 -0.78
N ALA A 132 -4.37 1.47 -2.08
CA ALA A 132 -4.94 2.61 -2.80
C ALA A 132 -6.49 2.61 -2.74
N ALA A 133 -7.11 1.44 -2.84
CA ALA A 133 -8.56 1.29 -2.73
C ALA A 133 -9.06 1.59 -1.31
N TYR A 134 -8.35 1.11 -0.29
CA TYR A 134 -8.78 1.18 1.09
C TYR A 134 -8.44 2.53 1.75
N TYR A 135 -7.23 3.04 1.52
CA TYR A 135 -6.73 4.26 2.16
C TYR A 135 -6.87 5.52 1.30
N GLY A 136 -7.04 5.37 -0.01
CA GLY A 136 -7.21 6.51 -0.92
C GLY A 136 -6.03 7.49 -0.83
N ASN A 137 -6.33 8.77 -0.64
CA ASN A 137 -5.33 9.84 -0.56
C ASN A 137 -4.33 9.69 0.61
N ARG A 138 -4.61 8.82 1.57
CA ARG A 138 -3.69 8.51 2.67
C ARG A 138 -2.60 7.52 2.27
N TYR A 139 -2.76 6.79 1.15
CA TYR A 139 -1.72 5.92 0.62
C TYR A 139 -0.56 6.78 0.11
N PRO A 140 0.69 6.61 0.66
CA PRO A 140 1.74 7.61 0.52
C PRO A 140 2.47 7.58 -0.82
N VAL A 141 2.18 6.62 -1.72
CA VAL A 141 2.86 6.51 -3.00
C VAL A 141 2.27 7.52 -3.99
N ILE A 142 3.05 8.56 -4.29
CA ILE A 142 2.62 9.66 -5.17
C ILE A 142 2.19 9.11 -6.54
N GLY A 143 1.02 9.54 -7.01
CA GLY A 143 0.41 9.09 -8.26
C GLY A 143 -0.30 7.74 -8.18
N MET A 144 -0.24 7.06 -7.03
CA MET A 144 -0.87 5.75 -6.79
C MET A 144 -1.90 5.78 -5.64
N GLN A 145 -2.44 6.95 -5.30
CA GLN A 145 -3.47 7.10 -4.27
C GLN A 145 -4.84 6.56 -4.68
N THR A 146 -4.97 6.15 -5.93
CA THR A 146 -6.17 5.52 -6.46
C THR A 146 -5.83 4.18 -7.11
N PRO A 147 -6.76 3.21 -7.13
CA PRO A 147 -6.56 1.95 -7.85
C PRO A 147 -6.14 2.14 -9.31
N GLY A 148 -6.76 3.11 -9.99
CA GLY A 148 -6.41 3.45 -11.38
C GLY A 148 -4.98 3.93 -11.53
N GLY A 149 -4.47 4.70 -10.58
CA GLY A 149 -3.06 5.14 -10.54
C GLY A 149 -2.11 3.96 -10.40
N VAL A 150 -2.41 3.01 -9.52
CA VAL A 150 -1.59 1.78 -9.35
C VAL A 150 -1.61 0.94 -10.62
N ILE A 151 -2.79 0.71 -11.21
CA ILE A 151 -2.94 -0.06 -12.45
C ILE A 151 -2.15 0.59 -13.58
N SER A 152 -2.27 1.90 -13.77
CA SER A 152 -1.54 2.63 -14.80
C SER A 152 -0.02 2.56 -14.63
N ALA A 153 0.46 2.72 -13.39
CA ALA A 153 1.88 2.61 -13.08
C ALA A 153 2.41 1.20 -13.34
N PHE A 154 1.65 0.17 -12.96
CA PHE A 154 1.99 -1.23 -13.26
C PHE A 154 2.04 -1.50 -14.76
N GLN A 155 1.05 -1.02 -15.52
CA GLN A 155 1.01 -1.18 -16.99
C GLN A 155 2.21 -0.50 -17.66
N THR A 156 2.60 0.67 -17.19
CA THR A 156 3.80 1.38 -17.66
C THR A 156 5.05 0.57 -17.37
N ALA A 157 5.17 0.04 -16.15
CA ALA A 157 6.30 -0.81 -15.76
C ALA A 157 6.34 -2.11 -16.57
N PHE A 158 5.20 -2.74 -16.82
CA PHE A 158 5.10 -3.94 -17.66
C PHE A 158 5.63 -3.70 -19.08
N ASN A 159 5.24 -2.57 -19.68
CA ASN A 159 5.71 -2.19 -21.01
C ASN A 159 7.22 -1.88 -21.04
N GLY A 160 7.80 -1.45 -19.91
CA GLY A 160 9.23 -1.20 -19.74
C GLY A 160 10.07 -2.46 -19.43
N GLY A 161 9.43 -3.62 -19.23
CA GLY A 161 10.10 -4.90 -19.01
C GLY A 161 10.61 -5.12 -17.58
N CYS A 162 11.50 -6.09 -17.40
CA CYS A 162 11.92 -6.60 -16.09
C CYS A 162 12.42 -5.54 -15.12
N SER A 163 13.32 -4.66 -15.58
CA SER A 163 13.91 -3.62 -14.74
C SER A 163 12.89 -2.57 -14.30
N ALA A 164 11.94 -2.23 -15.17
CA ALA A 164 10.87 -1.29 -14.84
C ALA A 164 9.89 -1.91 -13.84
N LEU A 165 9.59 -3.20 -13.97
CA LEU A 165 8.77 -3.94 -13.01
C LEU A 165 9.44 -4.03 -11.63
N GLU A 166 10.75 -4.25 -11.59
CA GLU A 166 11.50 -4.22 -10.34
C GLU A 166 11.50 -2.82 -9.71
N THR A 167 11.65 -1.78 -10.52
CA THR A 167 11.55 -0.38 -10.07
C THR A 167 10.16 -0.07 -9.52
N PHE A 168 9.10 -0.52 -10.19
CA PHE A 168 7.73 -0.39 -9.70
C PHE A 168 7.59 -1.07 -8.33
N LYS A 169 8.03 -2.33 -8.19
CA LYS A 169 8.02 -3.07 -6.92
C LYS A 169 8.74 -2.27 -5.83
N ASN A 170 9.92 -1.75 -6.09
CA ASN A 170 10.70 -0.98 -5.13
C ASN A 170 10.04 0.38 -4.78
N THR A 171 9.22 0.93 -5.67
CA THR A 171 8.46 2.16 -5.43
C THR A 171 7.29 1.93 -4.49
N VAL A 172 6.57 0.82 -4.67
CA VAL A 172 5.40 0.48 -3.83
C VAL A 172 5.77 -0.27 -2.56
N ASP A 173 7.02 -0.76 -2.45
CA ASP A 173 7.59 -1.39 -1.26
C ASP A 173 8.01 -0.31 -0.25
N ILE A 174 7.01 0.33 0.33
CA ILE A 174 7.21 1.42 1.29
C ILE A 174 7.65 0.91 2.68
N TYR A 175 7.51 -0.39 2.95
CA TYR A 175 7.70 -1.00 4.27
C TYR A 175 9.16 -1.23 4.62
N GLY A 176 10.03 -1.38 3.62
CA GLY A 176 11.48 -1.47 3.85
C GLY A 176 12.14 -0.11 4.15
N LYS A 177 11.42 0.99 3.93
CA LYS A 177 11.97 2.35 4.02
C LYS A 177 11.46 3.17 5.21
N THR A 178 10.31 2.80 5.75
CA THR A 178 9.69 3.49 6.90
C THR A 178 9.12 2.46 7.85
N ALA A 179 9.83 2.20 8.93
CA ALA A 179 9.49 1.17 9.92
C ALA A 179 8.11 1.36 10.61
N ASP A 180 7.40 2.44 10.34
CA ASP A 180 6.26 2.91 11.11
C ASP A 180 4.92 2.95 10.35
N LEU A 181 4.87 2.47 9.11
CA LEU A 181 3.60 2.37 8.37
C LEU A 181 2.93 1.04 8.67
N TRP A 182 2.43 0.89 9.88
CA TRP A 182 1.77 -0.32 10.33
C TRP A 182 0.27 -0.27 10.11
N CYS A 183 -0.26 -1.31 9.51
CA CYS A 183 -1.64 -1.70 9.74
C CYS A 183 -1.76 -2.27 11.13
N SER A 184 -1.88 -1.42 12.11
CA SER A 184 -2.34 -1.83 13.45
C SER A 184 -3.85 -1.93 13.45
N GLY A 185 -4.37 -2.86 12.68
CA GLY A 185 -5.75 -3.29 12.72
C GLY A 185 -5.79 -4.72 13.15
N SER A 186 -5.30 -5.03 14.33
CA SER A 186 -5.91 -6.09 15.10
C SER A 186 -7.30 -5.61 15.48
N PRO A 187 -8.37 -6.33 15.16
CA PRO A 187 -9.63 -6.20 15.85
C PRO A 187 -9.45 -6.84 17.23
N GLU A 188 -8.54 -6.29 18.04
CA GLU A 188 -8.43 -6.68 19.43
C GLU A 188 -9.18 -5.67 20.26
N ASN A 189 -10.36 -6.15 20.66
CA ASN A 189 -11.15 -5.68 21.80
C ASN A 189 -11.77 -4.28 21.65
N GLY A 190 -12.95 -4.24 21.03
CA GLY A 190 -14.01 -3.31 21.33
C GLY A 190 -15.19 -4.08 21.88
#